data_5b0a3fe57b0311a323d49894fcf9a282
#
_entry.id   5b0a3fe57b0311a323d49894fcf9a282
#
_cell.length_a   1.000
_cell.length_b   1.000
_cell.length_c   1.000
_cell.angle_alpha   90.00
_cell.angle_beta   90.00
_cell.angle_gamma   90.00
#
_symmetry.space_group_name_H-M   'P 1'
#
loop_
_entity.id
_entity.type
_entity.pdbx_description
1 polymer ?
#
loop_
_entity_poly.entity_id
_entity_poly.type
_entity_poly.pdbx_seq_one_letter_code
_entity_poly.pdbx_strand_id
1 'polypeptide(L)'
;VTLNLDDENERETFRKLIFTADVLLETQRPGVLEAMGLGHEALRRINPGLIHCSVTPFGLSTPWRDRRANDLVAGAAGGLIQVSGSPQGTPIQGGADPSYAMAGLAAASAISMALHQRDFSDDGRGGDGVHIDLSLQEATALAVMQTASPGLWQWHKRIPKRPGMSAAMACKDGKYVGLLVRPDRFNGFLEWAEKVGIDHGMTEDDWRWARLESPREGNPVAATTLKLAAALTRDEFVDGALAADIICLPVLD
;
A
#
# COMPACT_ATOMS: atom_id res chain seq x y z
N VAL A 1 2.27 -2.74 -31.33
CA VAL A 1 3.50 -2.39 -32.04
C VAL A 1 4.66 -2.47 -31.06
N THR A 2 5.79 -3.09 -31.47
CA THR A 2 7.05 -3.07 -30.71
C THR A 2 8.03 -2.19 -31.47
N LEU A 3 8.73 -1.30 -30.76
CA LEU A 3 9.72 -0.38 -31.31
C LEU A 3 11.05 -0.53 -30.56
N ASN A 4 12.16 -0.57 -31.32
CA ASN A 4 13.50 -0.46 -30.78
C ASN A 4 13.94 1.00 -30.82
N LEU A 5 13.91 1.68 -29.69
CA LEU A 5 14.27 3.11 -29.63
C LEU A 5 15.77 3.38 -29.83
N ASP A 6 16.62 2.38 -29.95
CA ASP A 6 18.02 2.56 -30.39
C ASP A 6 18.12 2.81 -31.89
N ASP A 7 17.10 2.42 -32.70
CA ASP A 7 17.01 2.72 -34.12
C ASP A 7 16.33 4.09 -34.35
N GLU A 8 16.98 4.92 -35.21
CA GLU A 8 16.43 6.28 -35.48
C GLU A 8 15.12 6.24 -36.28
N ASN A 9 14.92 5.27 -37.17
CA ASN A 9 13.67 5.17 -37.93
C ASN A 9 12.50 4.76 -37.03
N GLU A 10 12.80 3.94 -36.02
CA GLU A 10 11.80 3.53 -35.05
C GLU A 10 11.53 4.65 -34.03
N ARG A 11 12.52 5.46 -33.65
CA ARG A 11 12.31 6.73 -32.91
C ARG A 11 11.40 7.70 -33.67
N GLU A 12 11.58 7.81 -34.98
CA GLU A 12 10.68 8.65 -35.78
C GLU A 12 9.25 8.12 -35.80
N THR A 13 9.08 6.80 -35.83
CA THR A 13 7.78 6.16 -35.71
C THR A 13 7.17 6.43 -34.31
N PHE A 14 7.99 6.40 -33.27
CA PHE A 14 7.57 6.74 -31.92
C PHE A 14 7.09 8.20 -31.83
N ARG A 15 7.82 9.15 -32.42
CA ARG A 15 7.40 10.58 -32.47
C ARG A 15 6.03 10.75 -33.16
N LYS A 16 5.78 10.00 -34.23
CA LYS A 16 4.47 10.01 -34.92
C LYS A 16 3.34 9.46 -34.03
N LEU A 17 3.61 8.43 -33.22
CA LEU A 17 2.63 7.94 -32.25
C LEU A 17 2.36 8.98 -31.16
N ILE A 18 3.39 9.65 -30.65
CA ILE A 18 3.26 10.71 -29.64
C ILE A 18 2.39 11.86 -30.12
N PHE A 19 2.46 12.20 -31.42
CA PHE A 19 1.64 13.29 -31.98
C PHE A 19 0.13 13.11 -31.77
N THR A 20 -0.34 11.85 -31.66
CA THR A 20 -1.76 11.52 -31.49
C THR A 20 -2.07 10.87 -30.13
N ALA A 21 -1.07 10.67 -29.30
CA ALA A 21 -1.27 10.02 -28.01
C ALA A 21 -1.79 11.00 -26.96
N ASP A 22 -2.71 10.56 -26.13
CA ASP A 22 -3.15 11.32 -24.95
C ASP A 22 -2.17 11.16 -23.79
N VAL A 23 -1.61 9.97 -23.63
CA VAL A 23 -0.77 9.60 -22.49
C VAL A 23 0.47 8.84 -22.97
N LEU A 24 1.61 9.21 -22.44
CA LEU A 24 2.84 8.40 -22.43
C LEU A 24 3.11 7.96 -21.00
N LEU A 25 3.12 6.65 -20.77
CA LEU A 25 3.62 6.05 -19.53
C LEU A 25 4.96 5.38 -19.80
N GLU A 26 5.98 5.73 -19.04
CA GLU A 26 7.31 5.12 -19.18
C GLU A 26 7.92 4.77 -17.81
N THR A 27 8.85 3.81 -17.83
CA THR A 27 9.57 3.33 -16.64
C THR A 27 11.08 3.26 -16.89
N GLN A 28 11.58 4.08 -17.82
CA GLN A 28 13.00 4.14 -18.14
C GLN A 28 13.80 4.75 -17.00
N ARG A 29 15.08 4.46 -16.99
CA ARG A 29 15.96 5.16 -16.04
C ARG A 29 16.01 6.67 -16.38
N PRO A 30 16.06 7.53 -15.35
CA PRO A 30 16.17 8.97 -15.57
C PRO A 30 17.30 9.32 -16.57
N GLY A 31 16.99 10.17 -17.52
CA GLY A 31 17.92 10.61 -18.55
C GLY A 31 18.00 9.75 -19.82
N VAL A 32 17.42 8.55 -19.83
CA VAL A 32 17.47 7.66 -21.02
C VAL A 32 16.69 8.24 -22.19
N LEU A 33 15.44 8.66 -21.97
CA LEU A 33 14.64 9.28 -23.04
C LEU A 33 15.20 10.64 -23.44
N GLU A 34 15.70 11.43 -22.50
CA GLU A 34 16.38 12.71 -22.79
C GLU A 34 17.60 12.51 -23.69
N ALA A 35 18.42 11.48 -23.43
CA ALA A 35 19.60 11.17 -24.26
C ALA A 35 19.24 10.76 -25.70
N MET A 36 18.02 10.23 -25.90
CA MET A 36 17.48 9.88 -27.22
C MET A 36 16.74 11.03 -27.90
N GLY A 37 16.67 12.23 -27.26
CA GLY A 37 15.86 13.34 -27.76
C GLY A 37 14.34 13.11 -27.63
N LEU A 38 13.95 12.23 -26.73
CA LEU A 38 12.55 11.85 -26.43
C LEU A 38 12.14 12.25 -25.00
N GLY A 39 12.86 13.14 -24.34
CA GLY A 39 12.50 13.66 -23.03
C GLY A 39 11.26 14.54 -23.08
N HIS A 40 10.68 14.81 -21.90
CA HIS A 40 9.40 15.53 -21.77
C HIS A 40 9.32 16.81 -22.61
N GLU A 41 10.32 17.68 -22.52
CA GLU A 41 10.33 18.95 -23.25
C GLU A 41 10.36 18.78 -24.78
N ALA A 42 11.02 17.73 -25.27
CA ALA A 42 11.02 17.42 -26.70
C ALA A 42 9.65 16.87 -27.16
N LEU A 43 9.06 16.00 -26.38
CA LEU A 43 7.74 15.43 -26.69
C LEU A 43 6.61 16.45 -26.56
N ARG A 44 6.67 17.37 -25.60
CA ARG A 44 5.73 18.47 -25.45
C ARG A 44 5.69 19.41 -26.66
N ARG A 45 6.83 19.60 -27.35
CA ARG A 45 6.87 20.38 -28.62
C ARG A 45 6.13 19.66 -29.75
N ILE A 46 6.08 18.32 -29.75
CA ILE A 46 5.37 17.52 -30.72
C ILE A 46 3.87 17.50 -30.39
N ASN A 47 3.54 17.29 -29.13
CA ASN A 47 2.17 17.25 -28.65
C ASN A 47 2.06 18.01 -27.31
N PRO A 48 1.63 19.29 -27.34
CA PRO A 48 1.46 20.10 -26.13
C PRO A 48 0.44 19.54 -25.15
N GLY A 49 -0.54 18.76 -25.61
CA GLY A 49 -1.58 18.14 -24.79
C GLY A 49 -1.18 16.77 -24.18
N LEU A 50 0.06 16.30 -24.43
CA LEU A 50 0.52 15.00 -23.93
C LEU A 50 0.63 14.97 -22.42
N ILE A 51 0.01 13.99 -21.78
CA ILE A 51 0.27 13.65 -20.38
C ILE A 51 1.42 12.64 -20.34
N HIS A 52 2.57 13.07 -19.86
CA HIS A 52 3.76 12.23 -19.77
C HIS A 52 3.95 11.79 -18.31
N CYS A 53 3.78 10.50 -18.02
CA CYS A 53 3.98 9.92 -16.70
C CYS A 53 5.27 9.09 -16.66
N SER A 54 6.26 9.56 -15.92
CA SER A 54 7.51 8.85 -15.67
C SER A 54 7.46 8.18 -14.31
N VAL A 55 7.53 6.86 -14.26
CA VAL A 55 7.55 6.05 -13.03
C VAL A 55 8.97 5.58 -12.77
N THR A 56 9.60 6.12 -11.74
CA THR A 56 10.99 5.79 -11.41
C THR A 56 11.12 5.33 -9.96
N PRO A 57 12.20 4.65 -9.58
CA PRO A 57 12.36 4.18 -8.20
C PRO A 57 12.26 5.28 -7.14
N PHE A 58 12.83 6.46 -7.41
CA PHE A 58 12.97 7.52 -6.40
C PHE A 58 12.56 8.91 -6.89
N GLY A 59 11.96 9.03 -8.07
CA GLY A 59 11.62 10.31 -8.69
C GLY A 59 12.79 10.95 -9.44
N LEU A 60 12.46 11.92 -10.27
CA LEU A 60 13.42 12.60 -11.16
C LEU A 60 14.19 13.73 -10.47
N SER A 61 13.64 14.29 -9.40
CA SER A 61 14.13 15.51 -8.74
C SER A 61 14.72 15.25 -7.34
N THR A 62 15.28 14.07 -7.10
CA THR A 62 15.81 13.66 -5.79
C THR A 62 17.31 13.37 -5.83
N PRO A 63 18.02 13.41 -4.68
CA PRO A 63 19.42 12.98 -4.59
C PRO A 63 19.64 11.50 -4.93
N TRP A 64 18.56 10.70 -4.96
CA TRP A 64 18.58 9.27 -5.26
C TRP A 64 18.15 8.94 -6.69
N ARG A 65 17.92 9.95 -7.51
CA ARG A 65 17.47 9.85 -8.90
C ARG A 65 18.14 8.71 -9.69
N ASP A 66 19.46 8.61 -9.61
CA ASP A 66 20.25 7.65 -10.41
C ASP A 66 20.46 6.30 -9.72
N ARG A 67 19.88 6.11 -8.53
CA ARG A 67 19.97 4.83 -7.82
C ARG A 67 19.05 3.79 -8.46
N ARG A 68 19.55 2.56 -8.53
CA ARG A 68 18.75 1.41 -8.98
C ARG A 68 17.95 0.86 -7.81
N ALA A 69 16.70 0.51 -8.09
CA ALA A 69 15.85 -0.24 -7.17
C ALA A 69 14.94 -1.18 -7.94
N ASN A 70 14.52 -2.21 -7.23
CA ASN A 70 13.41 -3.09 -7.59
C ASN A 70 12.31 -2.90 -6.53
N ASP A 71 11.26 -3.72 -6.59
CA ASP A 71 10.15 -3.69 -5.63
C ASP A 71 10.62 -3.80 -4.17
N LEU A 72 11.53 -4.73 -3.88
CA LEU A 72 12.08 -4.93 -2.53
C LEU A 72 12.75 -3.66 -2.00
N VAL A 73 13.61 -3.02 -2.80
CA VAL A 73 14.34 -1.81 -2.40
C VAL A 73 13.39 -0.63 -2.23
N ALA A 74 12.42 -0.47 -3.14
CA ALA A 74 11.40 0.57 -3.03
C ALA A 74 10.51 0.35 -1.80
N GLY A 75 10.10 -0.90 -1.53
CA GLY A 75 9.33 -1.30 -0.35
C GLY A 75 10.09 -1.05 0.97
N ALA A 76 11.38 -1.30 1.00
CA ALA A 76 12.22 -1.01 2.15
C ALA A 76 12.35 0.52 2.37
N ALA A 77 12.65 1.26 1.31
CA ALA A 77 12.81 2.72 1.36
C ALA A 77 11.49 3.46 1.67
N GLY A 78 10.35 2.94 1.20
CA GLY A 78 9.01 3.45 1.49
C GLY A 78 8.44 3.02 2.85
N GLY A 79 9.15 2.16 3.59
CA GLY A 79 8.76 1.73 4.94
C GLY A 79 7.84 0.51 5.00
N LEU A 80 7.37 -0.02 3.86
CA LEU A 80 6.46 -1.17 3.82
C LEU A 80 7.04 -2.40 4.50
N ILE A 81 8.31 -2.71 4.22
CA ILE A 81 8.99 -3.88 4.78
C ILE A 81 9.16 -3.75 6.28
N GLN A 82 9.39 -2.52 6.78
CA GLN A 82 9.55 -2.26 8.21
C GLN A 82 8.26 -2.56 9.00
N VAL A 83 7.10 -2.32 8.43
CA VAL A 83 5.80 -2.57 9.08
C VAL A 83 5.24 -3.98 8.82
N SER A 84 5.89 -4.75 7.95
CA SER A 84 5.50 -6.13 7.61
C SER A 84 6.22 -7.18 8.45
N GLY A 85 5.60 -8.35 8.63
CA GLY A 85 6.14 -9.47 9.39
C GLY A 85 5.75 -9.49 10.87
N SER A 86 6.29 -10.42 11.65
CA SER A 86 5.98 -10.55 13.08
C SER A 86 6.67 -9.47 13.92
N PRO A 87 6.11 -9.11 15.09
CA PRO A 87 6.69 -8.07 15.96
C PRO A 87 8.13 -8.32 16.39
N GLN A 88 8.50 -9.58 16.60
CA GLN A 88 9.82 -10.00 17.05
C GLN A 88 10.69 -10.54 15.89
N GLY A 89 10.11 -10.69 14.70
CA GLY A 89 10.79 -11.27 13.55
C GLY A 89 11.55 -10.27 12.69
N THR A 90 12.24 -10.80 11.68
CA THR A 90 12.86 -10.00 10.63
C THR A 90 11.79 -9.32 9.77
N PRO A 91 12.01 -8.08 9.28
CA PRO A 91 11.17 -7.46 8.27
C PRO A 91 11.00 -8.37 7.05
N ILE A 92 9.77 -8.51 6.55
CA ILE A 92 9.43 -9.45 5.47
C ILE A 92 8.83 -8.65 4.31
N GLN A 93 9.26 -8.95 3.09
CA GLN A 93 8.60 -8.47 1.89
C GLN A 93 7.28 -9.20 1.69
N GLY A 94 6.20 -8.47 1.38
CA GLY A 94 4.96 -9.06 0.90
C GLY A 94 5.15 -9.72 -0.47
N GLY A 95 4.36 -10.74 -0.78
CA GLY A 95 4.35 -11.34 -2.12
C GLY A 95 3.73 -10.42 -3.17
N ALA A 96 3.92 -10.76 -4.45
CA ALA A 96 3.28 -10.09 -5.61
C ALA A 96 3.67 -8.62 -5.83
N ASP A 97 4.92 -8.26 -5.59
CA ASP A 97 5.50 -6.95 -5.94
C ASP A 97 4.62 -5.74 -5.53
N PRO A 98 4.33 -5.57 -4.24
CA PRO A 98 3.35 -4.59 -3.77
C PRO A 98 3.72 -3.13 -4.08
N SER A 99 5.01 -2.78 -4.13
CA SER A 99 5.45 -1.42 -4.46
C SER A 99 5.14 -1.05 -5.90
N TYR A 100 5.30 -2.00 -6.84
CA TYR A 100 4.90 -1.79 -8.23
C TYR A 100 3.38 -1.65 -8.37
N ALA A 101 2.60 -2.46 -7.66
CA ALA A 101 1.14 -2.35 -7.66
C ALA A 101 0.67 -0.99 -7.13
N MET A 102 1.26 -0.51 -6.04
CA MET A 102 0.96 0.82 -5.46
C MET A 102 1.32 1.96 -6.41
N ALA A 103 2.47 1.88 -7.06
CA ALA A 103 2.86 2.88 -8.06
C ALA A 103 1.96 2.85 -9.29
N GLY A 104 1.54 1.67 -9.74
CA GLY A 104 0.57 1.52 -10.84
C GLY A 104 -0.77 2.19 -10.53
N LEU A 105 -1.31 1.98 -9.32
CA LEU A 105 -2.53 2.65 -8.87
C LEU A 105 -2.38 4.17 -8.75
N ALA A 106 -1.25 4.63 -8.22
CA ALA A 106 -0.95 6.07 -8.12
C ALA A 106 -0.81 6.71 -9.50
N ALA A 107 -0.12 6.03 -10.45
CA ALA A 107 0.01 6.49 -11.82
C ALA A 107 -1.34 6.57 -12.53
N ALA A 108 -2.16 5.53 -12.43
CA ALA A 108 -3.50 5.52 -13.03
C ALA A 108 -4.38 6.66 -12.47
N SER A 109 -4.32 6.90 -11.16
CA SER A 109 -5.07 7.99 -10.52
C SER A 109 -4.58 9.37 -10.99
N ALA A 110 -3.26 9.59 -11.01
CA ALA A 110 -2.67 10.85 -11.42
C ALA A 110 -2.93 11.15 -12.92
N ILE A 111 -2.80 10.13 -13.78
CA ILE A 111 -3.12 10.23 -15.20
C ILE A 111 -4.59 10.58 -15.42
N SER A 112 -5.52 9.91 -14.70
CA SER A 112 -6.95 10.18 -14.81
C SER A 112 -7.31 11.60 -14.38
N MET A 113 -6.70 12.10 -13.29
CA MET A 113 -6.87 13.49 -12.86
C MET A 113 -6.31 14.50 -13.88
N ALA A 114 -5.15 14.21 -14.47
CA ALA A 114 -4.52 15.06 -15.47
C ALA A 114 -5.35 15.11 -16.77
N LEU A 115 -5.88 13.95 -17.20
CA LEU A 115 -6.81 13.89 -18.34
C LEU A 115 -8.08 14.72 -18.08
N HIS A 116 -8.67 14.54 -16.90
CA HIS A 116 -9.85 15.34 -16.51
C HIS A 116 -9.55 16.84 -16.49
N GLN A 117 -8.43 17.24 -15.89
CA GLN A 117 -8.02 18.65 -15.85
C GLN A 117 -7.81 19.21 -17.25
N ARG A 118 -7.13 18.46 -18.14
CA ARG A 118 -6.88 18.86 -19.52
C ARG A 118 -8.19 19.03 -20.33
N ASP A 119 -9.06 18.02 -20.23
CA ASP A 119 -10.25 17.94 -21.10
C ASP A 119 -11.39 18.86 -20.64
N PHE A 120 -11.43 19.23 -19.36
CA PHE A 120 -12.44 20.11 -18.74
C PHE A 120 -11.86 21.45 -18.26
N SER A 121 -10.79 21.94 -18.89
CA SER A 121 -10.30 23.29 -18.60
C SER A 121 -11.32 24.36 -18.97
N ASP A 122 -11.47 25.39 -18.13
CA ASP A 122 -12.54 26.42 -18.22
C ASP A 122 -12.51 27.26 -19.51
N ASP A 123 -11.40 27.25 -20.26
CA ASP A 123 -11.23 28.01 -21.49
C ASP A 123 -11.75 27.28 -22.75
N GLY A 124 -12.26 26.04 -22.61
CA GLY A 124 -12.85 25.26 -23.69
C GLY A 124 -11.89 24.89 -24.84
N ARG A 125 -10.56 25.10 -24.68
CA ARG A 125 -9.55 24.86 -25.71
C ARG A 125 -8.79 23.55 -25.53
N GLY A 126 -9.09 22.78 -24.47
CA GLY A 126 -8.24 21.69 -24.02
C GLY A 126 -6.95 22.24 -23.38
N GLY A 127 -6.71 21.91 -22.14
CA GLY A 127 -5.53 22.38 -21.43
C GLY A 127 -4.23 21.78 -21.98
N ASP A 128 -3.12 22.38 -21.58
CA ASP A 128 -1.79 21.80 -21.80
C ASP A 128 -1.70 20.44 -21.06
N GLY A 129 -0.92 19.55 -21.64
CA GLY A 129 -0.49 18.32 -20.99
C GLY A 129 0.44 18.61 -19.80
N VAL A 130 0.69 17.59 -19.02
CA VAL A 130 1.52 17.70 -17.80
C VAL A 130 2.53 16.55 -17.74
N HIS A 131 3.69 16.83 -17.12
CA HIS A 131 4.66 15.80 -16.75
C HIS A 131 4.38 15.33 -15.30
N ILE A 132 4.09 14.05 -15.14
CA ILE A 132 3.90 13.39 -13.85
C ILE A 132 5.20 12.67 -13.50
N ASP A 133 5.89 13.14 -12.48
CA ASP A 133 7.06 12.46 -11.89
C ASP A 133 6.57 11.61 -10.71
N LEU A 134 6.56 10.29 -10.88
CA LEU A 134 6.06 9.33 -9.90
C LEU A 134 7.18 8.47 -9.35
N SER A 135 7.32 8.46 -8.03
CA SER A 135 8.30 7.68 -7.30
C SER A 135 7.67 6.40 -6.73
N LEU A 136 8.27 5.24 -7.00
CA LEU A 136 7.91 3.96 -6.37
C LEU A 136 7.99 4.06 -4.84
N GLN A 137 9.06 4.68 -4.33
CA GLN A 137 9.24 4.89 -2.89
C GLN A 137 8.10 5.69 -2.27
N GLU A 138 7.71 6.82 -2.88
CA GLU A 138 6.67 7.70 -2.36
C GLU A 138 5.29 7.05 -2.42
N ALA A 139 4.96 6.37 -3.53
CA ALA A 139 3.73 5.62 -3.66
C ALA A 139 3.61 4.53 -2.58
N THR A 140 4.73 3.83 -2.29
CA THR A 140 4.79 2.85 -1.21
C THR A 140 4.63 3.49 0.16
N ALA A 141 5.30 4.63 0.41
CA ALA A 141 5.20 5.36 1.68
C ALA A 141 3.77 5.86 1.92
N LEU A 142 3.09 6.34 0.88
CA LEU A 142 1.69 6.75 0.97
C LEU A 142 0.77 5.60 1.40
N ALA A 143 0.99 4.40 0.86
CA ALA A 143 0.18 3.23 1.20
C ALA A 143 0.36 2.77 2.66
N VAL A 144 1.54 2.99 3.26
CA VAL A 144 1.81 2.64 4.66
C VAL A 144 1.60 3.80 5.63
N MET A 145 1.17 4.95 5.15
CA MET A 145 1.02 6.19 5.95
C MET A 145 0.13 5.98 7.18
N GLN A 146 -0.95 5.23 7.08
CA GLN A 146 -1.83 4.93 8.22
C GLN A 146 -1.14 4.09 9.29
N THR A 147 -0.23 3.19 8.90
CA THR A 147 0.50 2.31 9.81
C THR A 147 1.71 3.02 10.42
N ALA A 148 2.35 3.91 9.67
CA ALA A 148 3.51 4.67 10.11
C ALA A 148 3.13 5.96 10.87
N SER A 149 1.94 6.52 10.64
CA SER A 149 1.52 7.81 11.21
C SER A 149 1.47 7.86 12.74
N PRO A 150 1.04 6.80 13.48
CA PRO A 150 1.14 6.83 14.94
C PRO A 150 2.58 7.02 15.43
N GLY A 151 3.55 6.46 14.73
CA GLY A 151 4.98 6.64 15.02
C GLY A 151 5.50 8.03 14.67
N LEU A 152 5.02 8.62 13.58
CA LEU A 152 5.35 9.99 13.16
C LEU A 152 4.77 11.04 14.11
N TRP A 153 3.56 10.83 14.65
CA TRP A 153 2.91 11.73 15.60
C TRP A 153 3.51 11.65 17.01
N GLN A 154 4.09 10.52 17.39
CA GLN A 154 4.83 10.36 18.66
C GLN A 154 6.28 10.85 18.56
N TRP A 155 6.52 11.82 17.83
CA TRP A 155 7.68 12.58 17.36
C TRP A 155 9.03 12.47 18.10
N HIS A 156 9.15 11.78 19.23
CA HIS A 156 10.41 11.58 19.97
C HIS A 156 10.60 10.17 20.53
N LYS A 157 9.67 9.29 20.28
CA LYS A 157 9.79 7.90 20.74
C LYS A 157 9.84 7.00 19.52
N ARG A 158 10.83 6.13 19.49
CA ARG A 158 11.04 5.11 18.44
C ARG A 158 9.69 4.63 17.91
N ILE A 159 9.55 4.59 16.58
CA ILE A 159 8.45 3.91 15.91
C ILE A 159 8.24 2.58 16.63
N PRO A 160 7.06 2.30 17.21
CA PRO A 160 6.82 1.02 17.84
C PRO A 160 7.22 -0.05 16.84
N LYS A 161 8.12 -0.93 17.22
CA LYS A 161 8.46 -2.09 16.41
C LYS A 161 7.14 -2.80 16.15
N ARG A 162 6.57 -2.63 14.96
CA ARG A 162 5.38 -3.29 14.42
C ARG A 162 4.20 -3.41 15.40
N PRO A 163 2.98 -3.08 15.01
CA PRO A 163 1.80 -3.34 15.85
C PRO A 163 1.84 -4.80 16.30
N GLY A 164 1.76 -5.04 17.60
CA GLY A 164 1.97 -6.35 18.20
C GLY A 164 0.84 -7.35 17.98
N MET A 165 -0.07 -7.11 17.06
CA MET A 165 -1.05 -8.10 16.63
C MET A 165 -0.53 -8.82 15.40
N SER A 166 -0.24 -10.12 15.54
CA SER A 166 -0.22 -11.01 14.40
C SER A 166 -1.61 -10.92 13.76
N ALA A 167 -1.68 -10.40 12.53
CA ALA A 167 -2.96 -10.28 11.84
C ALA A 167 -3.61 -11.65 11.58
N ALA A 168 -2.84 -12.73 11.64
CA ALA A 168 -3.31 -14.09 11.41
C ALA A 168 -3.02 -15.00 12.62
N MET A 169 -4.06 -15.69 13.09
CA MET A 169 -3.99 -16.63 14.22
C MET A 169 -4.37 -18.03 13.73
N ALA A 170 -3.62 -19.04 14.19
CA ALA A 170 -3.92 -20.42 13.89
C ALA A 170 -5.13 -20.89 14.74
N CYS A 171 -6.13 -21.45 14.07
CA CYS A 171 -7.27 -22.10 14.68
C CYS A 171 -6.97 -23.58 15.02
N LYS A 172 -7.88 -24.22 15.75
CA LYS A 172 -7.81 -25.63 16.15
C LYS A 172 -7.56 -26.59 14.98
N ASP A 173 -8.06 -26.28 13.80
CA ASP A 173 -7.93 -27.06 12.58
C ASP A 173 -6.65 -26.75 11.77
N GLY A 174 -5.76 -25.89 12.29
CA GLY A 174 -4.51 -25.48 11.64
C GLY A 174 -4.70 -24.41 10.57
N LYS A 175 -5.91 -23.98 10.27
CA LYS A 175 -6.21 -22.88 9.38
C LYS A 175 -6.09 -21.54 10.12
N TYR A 176 -6.07 -20.44 9.37
CA TYR A 176 -5.81 -19.11 9.95
C TYR A 176 -6.99 -18.16 9.81
N VAL A 177 -7.13 -17.28 10.80
CA VAL A 177 -8.12 -16.18 10.83
C VAL A 177 -7.43 -14.86 11.17
N GLY A 178 -8.00 -13.76 10.66
CA GLY A 178 -7.70 -12.39 11.09
C GLY A 178 -8.89 -11.82 11.84
N LEU A 179 -8.65 -11.19 12.99
CA LEU A 179 -9.67 -10.58 13.85
C LEU A 179 -9.30 -9.15 14.21
N LEU A 180 -10.30 -8.28 14.22
CA LEU A 180 -10.21 -6.92 14.73
C LEU A 180 -11.35 -6.65 15.71
N VAL A 181 -11.04 -6.57 17.00
CA VAL A 181 -12.01 -6.15 18.03
C VAL A 181 -11.99 -4.64 18.15
N ARG A 182 -13.12 -4.00 17.87
CA ARG A 182 -13.30 -2.55 18.03
C ARG A 182 -13.81 -2.24 19.44
N PRO A 183 -13.51 -1.05 20.01
CA PRO A 183 -14.00 -0.66 21.32
C PRO A 183 -15.53 -0.70 21.47
N ASP A 184 -16.25 -0.33 20.40
CA ASP A 184 -17.72 -0.34 20.35
C ASP A 184 -18.33 -1.74 20.23
N ARG A 185 -17.51 -2.76 20.02
CA ARG A 185 -17.89 -4.20 19.95
C ARG A 185 -17.27 -5.03 21.07
N PHE A 186 -16.68 -4.38 22.03
CA PHE A 186 -15.94 -5.04 23.10
C PHE A 186 -16.84 -5.94 23.96
N ASN A 187 -18.04 -5.50 24.33
CA ASN A 187 -18.98 -6.32 25.09
C ASN A 187 -19.40 -7.57 24.34
N GLY A 188 -19.70 -7.46 23.05
CA GLY A 188 -19.99 -8.63 22.20
C GLY A 188 -18.83 -9.62 22.15
N PHE A 189 -17.59 -9.13 22.20
CA PHE A 189 -16.40 -9.99 22.30
C PHE A 189 -16.35 -10.76 23.64
N LEU A 190 -16.66 -10.11 24.76
CA LEU A 190 -16.69 -10.76 26.07
C LEU A 190 -17.77 -11.84 26.11
N GLU A 191 -19.00 -11.50 25.71
CA GLU A 191 -20.12 -12.44 25.65
C GLU A 191 -19.83 -13.66 24.75
N TRP A 192 -19.16 -13.44 23.61
CA TRP A 192 -18.74 -14.52 22.74
C TRP A 192 -17.69 -15.43 23.40
N ALA A 193 -16.70 -14.85 24.07
CA ALA A 193 -15.69 -15.61 24.78
C ALA A 193 -16.32 -16.47 25.90
N GLU A 194 -17.23 -15.91 26.69
CA GLU A 194 -17.98 -16.60 27.74
C GLU A 194 -18.83 -17.75 27.16
N LYS A 195 -19.54 -17.50 26.06
CA LYS A 195 -20.36 -18.50 25.37
C LYS A 195 -19.55 -19.71 24.89
N VAL A 196 -18.30 -19.49 24.51
CA VAL A 196 -17.36 -20.57 24.14
C VAL A 196 -16.72 -21.22 25.38
N GLY A 197 -16.92 -20.66 26.57
CA GLY A 197 -16.34 -21.15 27.81
C GLY A 197 -14.91 -20.66 28.08
N ILE A 198 -14.53 -19.55 27.47
CA ILE A 198 -13.20 -18.95 27.68
C ILE A 198 -13.28 -17.94 28.83
N ASP A 199 -12.54 -18.22 29.90
CA ASP A 199 -12.30 -17.25 30.95
C ASP A 199 -11.30 -16.18 30.44
N HIS A 200 -11.80 -14.96 30.31
CA HIS A 200 -11.05 -13.80 29.81
C HIS A 200 -10.55 -12.87 30.90
N GLY A 201 -11.11 -12.92 32.12
CA GLY A 201 -10.70 -12.09 33.27
C GLY A 201 -10.85 -10.59 33.06
N MET A 202 -11.63 -10.16 32.06
CA MET A 202 -11.86 -8.75 31.73
C MET A 202 -13.28 -8.32 32.16
N THR A 203 -13.45 -7.01 32.34
CA THR A 203 -14.72 -6.33 32.60
C THR A 203 -15.06 -5.40 31.43
N GLU A 204 -16.28 -4.87 31.37
CA GLU A 204 -16.70 -3.91 30.36
C GLU A 204 -15.81 -2.65 30.33
N ASP A 205 -15.19 -2.27 31.44
CA ASP A 205 -14.29 -1.12 31.53
C ASP A 205 -12.93 -1.34 30.85
N ASP A 206 -12.63 -2.56 30.48
CA ASP A 206 -11.37 -2.93 29.80
C ASP A 206 -11.39 -2.72 28.28
N TRP A 207 -12.43 -2.09 27.73
CA TRP A 207 -12.57 -1.80 26.29
C TRP A 207 -11.36 -1.08 25.67
N ARG A 208 -10.57 -0.36 26.47
CA ARG A 208 -9.33 0.30 26.02
C ARG A 208 -8.29 -0.67 25.47
N TRP A 209 -8.35 -1.95 25.86
CA TRP A 209 -7.48 -2.99 25.34
C TRP A 209 -7.85 -3.44 23.91
N ALA A 210 -9.07 -3.15 23.48
CA ALA A 210 -9.53 -3.37 22.11
C ALA A 210 -8.98 -2.33 21.11
N ARG A 211 -8.30 -1.28 21.56
CA ARG A 211 -7.68 -0.30 20.68
C ARG A 211 -6.45 -0.91 19.98
N LEU A 212 -6.37 -0.74 18.65
CA LEU A 212 -5.24 -1.14 17.82
C LEU A 212 -3.88 -0.59 18.30
N GLU A 213 -3.89 0.52 19.03
CA GLU A 213 -2.71 1.23 19.51
C GLU A 213 -2.05 0.59 20.74
N SER A 214 -2.60 -0.50 21.26
CA SER A 214 -2.08 -1.17 22.46
C SER A 214 -1.44 -2.54 22.15
N PRO A 215 -0.33 -2.60 21.41
CA PRO A 215 0.45 -3.83 21.26
C PRO A 215 1.30 -4.03 22.52
N ARG A 216 0.68 -4.07 23.70
CA ARG A 216 1.41 -4.29 24.96
C ARG A 216 1.50 -5.79 25.21
N GLU A 217 2.69 -6.21 25.57
CA GLU A 217 2.87 -7.48 26.29
C GLU A 217 1.81 -7.52 27.41
N GLY A 218 1.02 -8.61 27.45
CA GLY A 218 -0.07 -8.73 28.42
C GLY A 218 -1.43 -8.14 28.00
N ASN A 219 -1.66 -7.86 26.70
CA ASN A 219 -3.00 -7.46 26.24
C ASN A 219 -4.01 -8.62 26.41
N PRO A 220 -5.01 -8.50 27.31
CA PRO A 220 -5.95 -9.58 27.62
C PRO A 220 -6.88 -9.90 26.44
N VAL A 221 -7.17 -8.93 25.56
CA VAL A 221 -7.95 -9.16 24.34
C VAL A 221 -7.17 -10.09 23.39
N ALA A 222 -5.88 -9.84 23.19
CA ALA A 222 -5.05 -10.70 22.36
C ALA A 222 -4.92 -12.10 22.96
N ALA A 223 -4.73 -12.22 24.26
CA ALA A 223 -4.66 -13.51 24.96
C ALA A 223 -5.96 -14.30 24.84
N THR A 224 -7.11 -13.64 25.02
CA THR A 224 -8.44 -14.25 24.88
C THR A 224 -8.70 -14.68 23.44
N THR A 225 -8.31 -13.85 22.47
CA THR A 225 -8.46 -14.20 21.04
C THR A 225 -7.65 -15.45 20.67
N LEU A 226 -6.43 -15.58 21.20
CA LEU A 226 -5.63 -16.80 20.99
C LEU A 226 -6.27 -18.03 21.62
N LYS A 227 -6.88 -17.93 22.82
CA LYS A 227 -7.62 -19.02 23.46
C LYS A 227 -8.83 -19.43 22.61
N LEU A 228 -9.59 -18.45 22.08
CA LEU A 228 -10.71 -18.69 21.16
C LEU A 228 -10.25 -19.41 19.89
N ALA A 229 -9.17 -18.95 19.27
CA ALA A 229 -8.62 -19.59 18.07
C ALA A 229 -8.17 -21.03 18.34
N ALA A 230 -7.53 -21.30 19.47
CA ALA A 230 -7.11 -22.63 19.86
C ALA A 230 -8.31 -23.58 20.18
N ALA A 231 -9.44 -23.04 20.58
CA ALA A 231 -10.63 -23.82 20.94
C ALA A 231 -11.54 -24.13 19.73
N LEU A 232 -11.56 -23.28 18.70
CA LEU A 232 -12.51 -23.31 17.59
C LEU A 232 -11.79 -23.66 16.26
N THR A 233 -12.50 -24.32 15.36
CA THR A 233 -12.10 -24.40 13.94
C THR A 233 -12.22 -23.03 13.30
N ARG A 234 -11.59 -22.81 12.13
CA ARG A 234 -11.64 -21.53 11.40
C ARG A 234 -13.09 -21.08 11.16
N ASP A 235 -13.93 -22.00 10.70
CA ASP A 235 -15.31 -21.68 10.32
C ASP A 235 -16.15 -21.36 11.58
N GLU A 236 -16.04 -22.15 12.67
CA GLU A 236 -16.69 -21.85 13.96
C GLU A 236 -16.22 -20.49 14.54
N PHE A 237 -14.93 -20.15 14.36
CA PHE A 237 -14.39 -18.89 14.84
C PHE A 237 -14.96 -17.71 14.05
N VAL A 238 -15.01 -17.81 12.71
CA VAL A 238 -15.56 -16.77 11.83
C VAL A 238 -17.06 -16.57 12.13
N ASP A 239 -17.84 -17.65 12.20
CA ASP A 239 -19.27 -17.59 12.49
C ASP A 239 -19.55 -16.96 13.87
N GLY A 240 -18.78 -17.36 14.89
CA GLY A 240 -18.90 -16.80 16.24
C GLY A 240 -18.55 -15.31 16.31
N ALA A 241 -17.48 -14.90 15.63
CA ALA A 241 -17.08 -13.50 15.56
C ALA A 241 -18.13 -12.64 14.82
N LEU A 242 -18.65 -13.13 13.70
CA LEU A 242 -19.68 -12.43 12.93
C LEU A 242 -21.01 -12.33 13.71
N ALA A 243 -21.39 -13.38 14.46
CA ALA A 243 -22.56 -13.33 15.33
C ALA A 243 -22.42 -12.32 16.49
N ALA A 244 -21.19 -12.02 16.91
CA ALA A 244 -20.85 -10.99 17.89
C ALA A 244 -20.62 -9.60 17.25
N ASP A 245 -20.87 -9.43 15.94
CA ASP A 245 -20.65 -8.21 15.15
C ASP A 245 -19.18 -7.72 15.21
N ILE A 246 -18.25 -8.68 15.18
CA ILE A 246 -16.82 -8.45 15.21
C ILE A 246 -16.22 -8.66 13.81
N ILE A 247 -15.32 -7.76 13.40
CA ILE A 247 -14.65 -7.88 12.11
C ILE A 247 -13.72 -9.10 12.14
N CYS A 248 -14.06 -10.12 11.36
CA CYS A 248 -13.27 -11.33 11.22
C CYS A 248 -13.26 -11.79 9.76
N LEU A 249 -12.11 -12.25 9.30
CA LEU A 249 -11.96 -12.83 7.96
C LEU A 249 -11.13 -14.11 8.04
N PRO A 250 -11.52 -15.15 7.27
CA PRO A 250 -10.67 -16.32 7.08
C PRO A 250 -9.44 -15.92 6.25
N VAL A 251 -8.27 -16.43 6.61
CA VAL A 251 -7.12 -16.40 5.71
C VAL A 251 -7.30 -17.53 4.72
N LEU A 252 -7.35 -17.19 3.44
CA LEU A 252 -7.48 -18.17 2.36
C LEU A 252 -6.14 -18.85 2.07
N ASP A 253 -6.20 -20.12 1.70
CA ASP A 253 -5.04 -20.94 1.34
C ASP A 253 -4.47 -20.51 -0.02
#